data_d81839c942219679efb424fc8b409881
#
_entry.id   d81839c942219679efb424fc8b409881
#
_cell.length_a   1.000
_cell.length_b   1.000
_cell.length_c   1.000
_cell.angle_alpha   90.00
_cell.angle_beta   90.00
_cell.angle_gamma   90.00
#
_symmetry.space_group_name_H-M   'P 1'
#
loop_
_entity.id
_entity.type
_entity.pdbx_description
1 polymer ?
#
loop_
_entity_poly.entity_id
_entity_poly.type
_entity_poly.pdbx_seq_one_letter_code
_entity_poly.pdbx_strand_id
1 'polypeptide(L)'
;MSFWKNKPVSVKYFNENFKRFSCNSHLIVTADTLLENSSKEIDQSKIKLEYDLLIDPNDFEKQQMLKFINENYGDNKSSLVLSYSKELFYSFIKPDNLCIVFYPNGYRTVGKPNFEKMIGLIIAKRHELFIREVVSESENQKGFKKYDCIDVDFLCLVKQLRNIHVSSYMINVITKECMIQYDKNVACAVYTANKRLKSNSFCKKSYFHRPINVENMLRSEMLSITNDENYKYEDSLRLLKRVYNSFSYPKDFFCNTTLKAFNVLNEYDDSFVDELYNKLVEYNSTHYDIFEYKSKDDFIEILNNPIFLKFITVDKNNNILDFLCLFKLDTYNTELKNSSRNGNVYCMFLEKYSNTRLSYLLEAITEHCYKNDIYDVITVMNIFNANPDSYNAFKLLKTSTDLYYYLYNIEITPISPHKNGLITI
;
A
#
# COMPACT_ATOMS: atom_id res chain seq x y z
N MET A 1 -19.63 -23.31 -2.45
CA MET A 1 -20.02 -22.00 -3.04
C MET A 1 -18.93 -20.99 -2.73
N SER A 2 -18.73 -20.00 -3.60
CA SER A 2 -17.71 -18.96 -3.35
C SER A 2 -18.21 -18.05 -2.22
N PHE A 3 -17.36 -17.76 -1.23
CA PHE A 3 -17.62 -16.79 -0.15
C PHE A 3 -18.14 -15.44 -0.70
N TRP A 4 -17.51 -14.95 -1.77
CA TRP A 4 -17.84 -13.64 -2.36
C TRP A 4 -19.20 -13.58 -3.08
N LYS A 5 -19.86 -14.73 -3.36
CA LYS A 5 -21.10 -14.75 -4.13
C LYS A 5 -22.25 -13.98 -3.47
N ASN A 6 -22.29 -13.99 -2.14
CA ASN A 6 -23.36 -13.37 -1.34
C ASN A 6 -22.88 -12.11 -0.59
N LYS A 7 -21.68 -11.59 -0.91
CA LYS A 7 -21.13 -10.39 -0.28
C LYS A 7 -21.45 -9.15 -1.10
N PRO A 8 -21.57 -7.99 -0.46
CA PRO A 8 -21.79 -6.72 -1.13
C PRO A 8 -20.47 -6.24 -1.80
N VAL A 9 -20.17 -6.86 -2.94
CA VAL A 9 -18.99 -6.52 -3.76
C VAL A 9 -19.44 -6.10 -5.15
N SER A 10 -18.64 -5.23 -5.81
CA SER A 10 -18.95 -4.71 -7.13
C SER A 10 -19.21 -5.82 -8.14
N VAL A 11 -20.26 -5.64 -8.95
CA VAL A 11 -20.56 -6.50 -10.11
C VAL A 11 -19.93 -6.00 -11.40
N LYS A 12 -19.38 -4.78 -11.40
CA LYS A 12 -18.70 -4.19 -12.56
C LYS A 12 -17.29 -4.73 -12.72
N TYR A 13 -16.95 -5.17 -13.92
CA TYR A 13 -15.62 -5.71 -14.24
C TYR A 13 -14.63 -4.59 -14.55
N PHE A 14 -13.41 -4.72 -14.03
CA PHE A 14 -12.27 -3.95 -14.51
C PHE A 14 -11.97 -4.34 -15.96
N ASN A 15 -12.00 -3.36 -16.87
CA ASN A 15 -11.60 -3.50 -18.26
C ASN A 15 -10.48 -2.49 -18.57
N GLU A 16 -9.31 -2.97 -18.96
CA GLU A 16 -8.13 -2.14 -19.25
C GLU A 16 -8.37 -1.10 -20.36
N ASN A 17 -9.43 -1.28 -21.14
CA ASN A 17 -9.83 -0.37 -22.23
C ASN A 17 -10.83 0.73 -21.81
N PHE A 18 -11.10 0.88 -20.52
CA PHE A 18 -12.08 1.85 -20.03
C PHE A 18 -11.57 3.29 -20.23
N LYS A 19 -12.21 4.03 -21.14
CA LYS A 19 -11.79 5.39 -21.55
C LYS A 19 -12.58 6.54 -20.90
N ARG A 20 -13.68 6.30 -20.17
CA ARG A 20 -14.52 7.37 -19.62
C ARG A 20 -15.07 7.03 -18.24
N PHE A 21 -15.03 8.02 -17.38
CA PHE A 21 -15.64 8.04 -16.04
C PHE A 21 -17.02 8.69 -16.06
N SER A 22 -18.02 7.95 -15.63
CA SER A 22 -19.14 8.48 -14.89
C SER A 22 -19.18 7.71 -13.58
N CYS A 23 -18.61 8.25 -12.51
CA CYS A 23 -18.61 7.57 -11.22
C CYS A 23 -19.80 8.06 -10.42
N ASN A 24 -20.84 7.22 -10.30
CA ASN A 24 -21.81 7.35 -9.23
C ASN A 24 -21.46 6.27 -8.21
N SER A 25 -20.78 6.65 -7.14
CA SER A 25 -20.49 5.74 -6.05
C SER A 25 -21.68 5.65 -5.09
N HIS A 26 -22.03 4.43 -4.67
CA HIS A 26 -23.09 4.24 -3.67
C HIS A 26 -22.80 2.99 -2.82
N LEU A 27 -23.36 2.99 -1.62
CA LEU A 27 -23.34 1.80 -0.77
C LEU A 27 -24.29 0.76 -1.35
N ILE A 28 -23.86 -0.52 -1.37
CA ILE A 28 -24.65 -1.64 -1.88
C ILE A 28 -25.73 -2.04 -0.88
N VAL A 29 -25.40 -2.08 0.41
CA VAL A 29 -26.33 -2.34 1.51
C VAL A 29 -26.07 -1.39 2.69
N THR A 30 -27.04 -1.28 3.61
CA THR A 30 -26.89 -0.48 4.82
C THR A 30 -25.98 -1.13 5.85
N ALA A 31 -25.47 -0.33 6.80
CA ALA A 31 -24.63 -0.86 7.90
C ALA A 31 -25.40 -1.85 8.79
N ASP A 32 -26.71 -1.63 9.02
CA ASP A 32 -27.56 -2.60 9.76
C ASP A 32 -27.61 -3.95 9.05
N THR A 33 -27.81 -3.94 7.73
CA THR A 33 -27.82 -5.17 6.91
C THR A 33 -26.46 -5.87 6.94
N LEU A 34 -25.34 -5.12 6.94
CA LEU A 34 -24.00 -5.71 7.07
C LEU A 34 -23.81 -6.40 8.42
N LEU A 35 -24.21 -5.74 9.50
CA LEU A 35 -24.13 -6.29 10.86
C LEU A 35 -24.95 -7.57 11.02
N GLU A 36 -26.19 -7.54 10.55
CA GLU A 36 -27.11 -8.68 10.59
C GLU A 36 -26.56 -9.87 9.78
N ASN A 37 -26.17 -9.66 8.54
CA ASN A 37 -25.62 -10.69 7.66
C ASN A 37 -24.33 -11.29 8.22
N SER A 38 -23.41 -10.47 8.73
CA SER A 38 -22.14 -10.94 9.29
C SER A 38 -22.37 -11.75 10.56
N SER A 39 -23.26 -11.33 11.44
CA SER A 39 -23.64 -12.06 12.65
C SER A 39 -24.25 -13.42 12.31
N LYS A 40 -25.22 -13.46 11.40
CA LYS A 40 -25.82 -14.69 10.92
C LYS A 40 -24.83 -15.66 10.31
N GLU A 41 -23.90 -15.20 9.49
CA GLU A 41 -22.88 -16.06 8.90
C GLU A 41 -21.88 -16.60 9.92
N ILE A 42 -21.54 -15.82 10.96
CA ILE A 42 -20.74 -16.29 12.09
C ILE A 42 -21.47 -17.41 12.82
N ASP A 43 -22.74 -17.21 13.12
CA ASP A 43 -23.55 -18.20 13.87
C ASP A 43 -23.75 -19.51 13.08
N GLN A 44 -23.96 -19.42 11.77
CA GLN A 44 -24.10 -20.55 10.86
C GLN A 44 -22.79 -21.21 10.44
N SER A 45 -21.66 -20.63 10.76
CA SER A 45 -20.35 -21.17 10.39
C SER A 45 -20.08 -22.50 11.09
N LYS A 46 -19.55 -23.46 10.32
CA LYS A 46 -19.00 -24.71 10.88
C LYS A 46 -17.66 -24.49 11.58
N ILE A 47 -16.97 -23.40 11.21
CA ILE A 47 -15.71 -22.99 11.82
C ILE A 47 -16.07 -22.12 13.02
N LYS A 48 -15.62 -22.53 14.19
CA LYS A 48 -15.74 -21.75 15.43
C LYS A 48 -14.36 -21.48 15.95
N LEU A 49 -14.01 -20.22 16.06
CA LEU A 49 -12.77 -19.73 16.64
C LEU A 49 -13.10 -18.77 17.77
N GLU A 50 -12.26 -18.76 18.76
CA GLU A 50 -12.27 -17.72 19.77
C GLU A 50 -11.44 -16.55 19.28
N TYR A 51 -11.73 -15.34 19.74
CA TYR A 51 -10.95 -14.17 19.40
C TYR A 51 -10.94 -13.14 20.53
N ASP A 52 -9.90 -12.33 20.52
CA ASP A 52 -9.80 -11.10 21.30
C ASP A 52 -9.75 -9.91 20.36
N LEU A 53 -10.53 -8.88 20.71
CA LEU A 53 -10.49 -7.58 20.06
C LEU A 53 -9.54 -6.69 20.87
N LEU A 54 -8.48 -6.20 20.24
CA LEU A 54 -7.52 -5.29 20.79
C LEU A 54 -7.76 -3.90 20.19
N ILE A 55 -8.07 -2.95 21.05
CA ILE A 55 -8.16 -1.53 20.74
C ILE A 55 -6.97 -0.87 21.44
N ASP A 56 -6.19 -0.08 20.73
CA ASP A 56 -4.95 0.51 21.23
C ASP A 56 -4.00 -0.51 21.90
N PRO A 57 -3.53 -1.51 21.15
CA PRO A 57 -2.67 -2.55 21.68
C PRO A 57 -1.37 -1.95 22.23
N ASN A 58 -0.91 -2.43 23.40
CA ASN A 58 0.34 -2.00 24.01
C ASN A 58 1.56 -2.54 23.23
N ASP A 59 2.77 -2.08 23.60
CA ASP A 59 4.02 -2.44 22.91
C ASP A 59 4.29 -3.95 22.87
N PHE A 60 3.97 -4.68 23.95
CA PHE A 60 4.12 -6.12 23.97
C PHE A 60 3.17 -6.80 23.00
N GLU A 61 1.91 -6.40 22.96
CA GLU A 61 0.91 -6.93 22.03
C GLU A 61 1.27 -6.64 20.57
N LYS A 62 1.70 -5.40 20.27
CA LYS A 62 2.21 -5.01 18.95
C LYS A 62 3.41 -5.88 18.54
N GLN A 63 4.34 -6.15 19.47
CA GLN A 63 5.50 -7.00 19.20
C GLN A 63 5.11 -8.45 18.89
N GLN A 64 4.12 -9.03 19.61
CA GLN A 64 3.63 -10.37 19.33
C GLN A 64 2.91 -10.44 17.96
N MET A 65 2.10 -9.45 17.62
CA MET A 65 1.46 -9.36 16.32
C MET A 65 2.49 -9.23 15.19
N LEU A 66 3.50 -8.38 15.35
CA LEU A 66 4.60 -8.23 14.37
C LEU A 66 5.35 -9.55 14.15
N LYS A 67 5.69 -10.25 15.24
CA LYS A 67 6.33 -11.56 15.16
C LYS A 67 5.49 -12.53 14.33
N PHE A 68 4.20 -12.61 14.63
CA PHE A 68 3.26 -13.46 13.90
C PHE A 68 3.19 -13.14 12.40
N ILE A 69 3.15 -11.84 12.05
CA ILE A 69 3.14 -11.40 10.66
C ILE A 69 4.43 -11.82 9.96
N ASN A 70 5.60 -11.52 10.51
CA ASN A 70 6.88 -11.87 9.90
C ASN A 70 7.07 -13.39 9.71
N GLU A 71 6.47 -14.22 10.57
CA GLU A 71 6.52 -15.68 10.46
C GLU A 71 5.50 -16.26 9.47
N ASN A 72 4.35 -15.61 9.32
CA ASN A 72 3.20 -16.21 8.62
C ASN A 72 2.72 -15.42 7.40
N TYR A 73 3.01 -14.12 7.25
CA TYR A 73 2.52 -13.32 6.12
C TYR A 73 3.30 -13.63 4.85
N GLY A 74 2.60 -13.77 3.72
CA GLY A 74 3.20 -14.07 2.42
C GLY A 74 2.77 -15.41 1.82
N ASP A 75 3.26 -15.73 0.62
CA ASP A 75 2.95 -16.99 -0.07
C ASP A 75 3.79 -18.15 0.51
N ASN A 76 3.19 -19.32 0.64
CA ASN A 76 3.86 -20.53 1.14
C ASN A 76 4.93 -21.06 0.18
N LYS A 77 4.94 -20.61 -1.07
CA LYS A 77 5.81 -21.12 -2.14
C LYS A 77 6.93 -20.16 -2.51
N SER A 78 6.94 -18.96 -1.93
CA SER A 78 7.96 -17.96 -2.22
C SER A 78 9.07 -18.01 -1.17
N SER A 79 10.31 -18.06 -1.61
CA SER A 79 11.48 -17.83 -0.78
C SER A 79 11.61 -16.35 -0.37
N LEU A 80 11.01 -15.45 -1.16
CA LEU A 80 11.00 -14.01 -0.90
C LEU A 80 9.79 -13.65 -0.04
N VAL A 81 10.04 -13.06 1.13
CA VAL A 81 9.02 -12.57 2.06
C VAL A 81 9.26 -11.10 2.40
N LEU A 82 8.19 -10.37 2.68
CA LEU A 82 8.30 -9.02 3.21
C LEU A 82 8.73 -9.07 4.68
N SER A 83 9.65 -8.21 5.07
CA SER A 83 10.17 -8.11 6.43
C SER A 83 9.76 -6.77 7.03
N TYR A 84 8.74 -6.80 7.85
CA TYR A 84 8.24 -5.62 8.54
C TYR A 84 9.12 -5.29 9.74
N SER A 85 9.67 -4.08 9.79
CA SER A 85 10.38 -3.59 10.96
C SER A 85 9.40 -3.17 12.06
N LYS A 86 9.90 -3.05 13.30
CA LYS A 86 9.11 -2.56 14.44
C LYS A 86 8.57 -1.15 14.15
N GLU A 87 9.43 -0.26 13.69
CA GLU A 87 9.09 1.13 13.41
C GLU A 87 8.00 1.24 12.34
N LEU A 88 8.10 0.46 11.26
CA LEU A 88 7.12 0.44 10.19
C LEU A 88 5.79 -0.10 10.69
N PHE A 89 5.78 -1.27 11.32
CA PHE A 89 4.55 -1.89 11.80
C PHE A 89 3.83 -1.02 12.83
N TYR A 90 4.57 -0.43 13.78
CA TYR A 90 4.00 0.41 14.82
C TYR A 90 3.40 1.71 14.26
N SER A 91 3.96 2.25 13.18
CA SER A 91 3.40 3.44 12.52
C SER A 91 2.03 3.19 11.87
N PHE A 92 1.65 1.93 11.64
CA PHE A 92 0.34 1.57 11.10
C PHE A 92 -0.69 1.23 12.15
N ILE A 93 -0.27 0.89 13.37
CA ILE A 93 -1.18 0.54 14.47
C ILE A 93 -1.46 1.79 15.29
N LYS A 94 -2.52 2.50 14.91
CA LYS A 94 -3.01 3.69 15.63
C LYS A 94 -4.04 3.29 16.71
N PRO A 95 -4.30 4.16 17.70
CA PRO A 95 -5.23 3.87 18.80
C PRO A 95 -6.66 3.52 18.36
N ASP A 96 -7.12 4.03 17.24
CA ASP A 96 -8.48 3.79 16.71
C ASP A 96 -8.56 2.57 15.78
N ASN A 97 -7.47 1.83 15.58
CA ASN A 97 -7.47 0.63 14.77
C ASN A 97 -8.00 -0.56 15.56
N LEU A 98 -8.74 -1.44 14.88
CA LEU A 98 -9.19 -2.69 15.46
C LEU A 98 -8.24 -3.82 15.06
N CYS A 99 -7.62 -4.45 16.05
CA CYS A 99 -6.79 -5.63 15.85
C CYS A 99 -7.51 -6.84 16.44
N ILE A 100 -7.76 -7.86 15.62
CA ILE A 100 -8.43 -9.09 16.10
C ILE A 100 -7.46 -10.26 16.00
N VAL A 101 -7.22 -10.88 17.12
CA VAL A 101 -6.38 -12.07 17.28
C VAL A 101 -7.28 -13.30 17.44
N PHE A 102 -7.01 -14.35 16.66
CA PHE A 102 -7.83 -15.57 16.64
C PHE A 102 -7.10 -16.76 17.24
N TYR A 103 -7.87 -17.60 17.94
CA TYR A 103 -7.40 -18.83 18.61
C TYR A 103 -8.27 -20.04 18.27
N PRO A 104 -7.73 -21.27 18.40
CA PRO A 104 -8.57 -22.46 18.46
C PRO A 104 -9.48 -22.41 19.69
N ASN A 105 -10.63 -23.09 19.62
CA ASN A 105 -11.55 -23.17 20.76
C ASN A 105 -10.88 -23.75 22.01
N GLY A 106 -11.17 -23.16 23.17
CA GLY A 106 -10.64 -23.56 24.47
C GLY A 106 -9.26 -23.01 24.80
N TYR A 107 -8.69 -22.12 23.94
CA TYR A 107 -7.38 -21.50 24.18
C TYR A 107 -7.42 -20.02 24.50
N ARG A 108 -8.60 -19.42 24.49
CA ARG A 108 -8.79 -18.03 24.93
C ARG A 108 -8.67 -17.93 26.44
N THR A 109 -7.86 -17.00 26.91
CA THR A 109 -7.78 -16.66 28.34
C THR A 109 -8.53 -15.36 28.58
N VAL A 110 -9.53 -15.37 29.44
CA VAL A 110 -10.34 -14.17 29.74
C VAL A 110 -9.45 -13.05 30.29
N GLY A 111 -9.53 -11.89 29.67
CA GLY A 111 -8.82 -10.67 30.09
C GLY A 111 -7.34 -10.60 29.71
N LYS A 112 -6.78 -11.60 29.02
CA LYS A 112 -5.39 -11.56 28.55
C LYS A 112 -5.21 -12.35 27.24
N PRO A 113 -4.76 -11.71 26.13
CA PRO A 113 -4.50 -12.39 24.89
C PRO A 113 -3.45 -13.50 25.02
N ASN A 114 -3.73 -14.67 24.46
CA ASN A 114 -2.81 -15.80 24.45
C ASN A 114 -2.05 -15.90 23.12
N PHE A 115 -1.06 -15.04 22.92
CA PHE A 115 -0.31 -14.95 21.66
C PHE A 115 0.42 -16.25 21.27
N GLU A 116 0.77 -17.13 22.21
CA GLU A 116 1.39 -18.43 21.92
C GLU A 116 0.46 -19.37 21.15
N LYS A 117 -0.84 -19.17 21.28
CA LYS A 117 -1.90 -19.97 20.63
C LYS A 117 -2.56 -19.22 19.47
N MET A 118 -2.01 -18.07 19.08
CA MET A 118 -2.53 -17.30 17.96
C MET A 118 -2.42 -18.07 16.66
N ILE A 119 -3.53 -18.17 15.92
CA ILE A 119 -3.61 -18.83 14.62
C ILE A 119 -3.97 -17.86 13.48
N GLY A 120 -4.47 -16.68 13.82
CA GLY A 120 -4.86 -15.67 12.84
C GLY A 120 -4.85 -14.27 13.42
N LEU A 121 -4.62 -13.30 12.55
CA LEU A 121 -4.63 -11.87 12.84
C LEU A 121 -5.29 -11.14 11.67
N ILE A 122 -6.14 -10.16 11.97
CA ILE A 122 -6.66 -9.20 11.00
C ILE A 122 -6.68 -7.82 11.63
N ILE A 123 -6.30 -6.80 10.85
CA ILE A 123 -6.25 -5.41 11.31
C ILE A 123 -7.14 -4.58 10.41
N ALA A 124 -7.98 -3.76 11.03
CA ALA A 124 -8.85 -2.80 10.37
C ALA A 124 -8.44 -1.40 10.77
N LYS A 125 -8.05 -0.58 9.79
CA LYS A 125 -7.72 0.84 9.97
C LYS A 125 -8.86 1.71 9.46
N ARG A 126 -9.33 2.62 10.29
CA ARG A 126 -10.33 3.59 9.88
C ARG A 126 -9.67 4.75 9.17
N HIS A 127 -10.23 5.16 8.02
CA HIS A 127 -9.79 6.32 7.27
C HIS A 127 -10.92 6.94 6.46
N GLU A 128 -10.68 8.13 5.95
CA GLU A 128 -11.59 8.82 5.04
C GLU A 128 -11.21 8.52 3.58
N LEU A 129 -12.15 7.94 2.84
CA LEU A 129 -12.00 7.62 1.43
C LEU A 129 -12.70 8.66 0.58
N PHE A 130 -11.99 9.29 -0.35
CA PHE A 130 -12.52 10.25 -1.31
C PHE A 130 -12.64 9.58 -2.68
N ILE A 131 -13.85 9.61 -3.24
CA ILE A 131 -14.16 9.07 -4.57
C ILE A 131 -14.70 10.20 -5.42
N ARG A 132 -14.10 10.43 -6.60
CA ARG A 132 -14.51 11.44 -7.54
C ARG A 132 -15.87 11.11 -8.15
N GLU A 133 -16.78 12.05 -8.15
CA GLU A 133 -18.10 11.93 -8.77
C GLU A 133 -18.33 13.03 -9.82
N VAL A 134 -19.20 12.74 -10.78
CA VAL A 134 -19.73 13.76 -11.70
C VAL A 134 -20.94 14.38 -11.05
N VAL A 135 -20.82 15.63 -10.61
CA VAL A 135 -21.87 16.32 -9.85
C VAL A 135 -23.01 16.80 -10.77
N SER A 136 -22.71 17.15 -12.03
CA SER A 136 -23.71 17.38 -13.07
C SER A 136 -23.14 17.20 -14.48
N GLU A 137 -23.94 16.65 -15.40
CA GLU A 137 -23.54 16.50 -16.80
C GLU A 137 -23.46 17.88 -17.51
N SER A 138 -24.23 18.89 -17.04
CA SER A 138 -24.34 20.22 -17.65
C SER A 138 -23.18 21.17 -17.31
N GLU A 139 -22.45 20.95 -16.21
CA GLU A 139 -21.45 21.92 -15.74
C GLU A 139 -20.01 21.39 -15.73
N ASN A 140 -19.75 20.15 -16.10
CA ASN A 140 -18.43 19.49 -15.93
C ASN A 140 -17.85 19.63 -14.49
N GLN A 141 -18.69 19.94 -13.51
CA GLN A 141 -18.27 20.05 -12.11
C GLN A 141 -18.05 18.65 -11.54
N LYS A 142 -16.80 18.37 -11.22
CA LYS A 142 -16.37 17.15 -10.53
C LYS A 142 -16.25 17.46 -9.06
N GLY A 143 -16.97 16.72 -8.24
CA GLY A 143 -16.87 16.75 -6.79
C GLY A 143 -16.24 15.46 -6.26
N PHE A 144 -15.99 15.43 -4.96
CA PHE A 144 -15.64 14.21 -4.26
C PHE A 144 -16.72 13.84 -3.27
N LYS A 145 -17.09 12.56 -3.29
CA LYS A 145 -17.89 11.97 -2.23
C LYS A 145 -16.97 11.35 -1.20
N LYS A 146 -17.23 11.71 0.04
CA LYS A 146 -16.48 11.22 1.19
C LYS A 146 -17.19 10.01 1.79
N TYR A 147 -16.41 8.98 2.11
CA TYR A 147 -16.85 7.82 2.84
C TYR A 147 -15.94 7.60 4.06
N ASP A 148 -16.56 7.31 5.20
CA ASP A 148 -15.84 6.74 6.33
C ASP A 148 -15.64 5.24 6.04
N CYS A 149 -14.40 4.82 5.92
CA CYS A 149 -14.00 3.56 5.32
C CYS A 149 -13.01 2.82 6.20
N ILE A 150 -12.97 1.50 6.08
CA ILE A 150 -11.96 0.66 6.69
C ILE A 150 -10.97 0.19 5.62
N ASP A 151 -9.69 0.32 5.90
CA ASP A 151 -8.63 -0.40 5.19
C ASP A 151 -8.34 -1.69 5.95
N VAL A 152 -8.55 -2.83 5.29
CA VAL A 152 -8.32 -4.15 5.89
C VAL A 152 -6.93 -4.62 5.55
N ASP A 153 -6.04 -4.52 6.52
CA ASP A 153 -4.65 -4.92 6.41
C ASP A 153 -4.37 -6.21 7.19
N PHE A 154 -3.25 -6.84 6.85
CA PHE A 154 -2.70 -7.99 7.57
C PHE A 154 -3.69 -9.12 7.86
N LEU A 155 -4.60 -9.43 6.92
CA LEU A 155 -5.33 -10.68 7.01
C LEU A 155 -4.34 -11.84 6.92
N CYS A 156 -3.84 -12.24 8.08
CA CYS A 156 -2.80 -13.24 8.24
C CYS A 156 -3.30 -14.46 8.97
N LEU A 157 -2.99 -15.64 8.46
CA LEU A 157 -3.38 -16.93 9.01
C LEU A 157 -2.19 -17.88 8.98
N VAL A 158 -2.02 -18.69 10.02
CA VAL A 158 -0.98 -19.73 10.02
C VAL A 158 -1.09 -20.58 8.76
N LYS A 159 0.06 -20.97 8.20
CA LYS A 159 0.14 -21.59 6.87
C LYS A 159 -0.70 -22.87 6.76
N GLN A 160 -0.81 -23.64 7.84
CA GLN A 160 -1.55 -24.92 7.90
C GLN A 160 -3.07 -24.75 7.77
N LEU A 161 -3.62 -23.61 8.15
CA LEU A 161 -5.07 -23.35 8.13
C LEU A 161 -5.53 -22.56 6.88
N ARG A 162 -4.65 -22.37 5.92
CA ARG A 162 -5.04 -21.73 4.65
C ARG A 162 -5.85 -22.69 3.79
N ASN A 163 -6.74 -22.14 2.96
CA ASN A 163 -7.62 -22.84 2.02
C ASN A 163 -8.76 -23.68 2.65
N ILE A 164 -9.02 -23.55 3.94
CA ILE A 164 -10.13 -24.22 4.64
C ILE A 164 -11.21 -23.23 5.14
N HIS A 165 -11.36 -22.09 4.45
CA HIS A 165 -12.38 -21.07 4.71
C HIS A 165 -12.28 -20.31 6.05
N VAL A 166 -11.18 -20.42 6.81
CA VAL A 166 -10.97 -19.69 8.06
C VAL A 166 -10.94 -18.18 7.83
N SER A 167 -10.31 -17.72 6.75
CA SER A 167 -10.28 -16.29 6.38
C SER A 167 -11.67 -15.70 6.17
N SER A 168 -12.62 -16.51 5.67
CA SER A 168 -14.01 -16.06 5.50
C SER A 168 -14.69 -15.80 6.85
N TYR A 169 -14.43 -16.64 7.85
CA TYR A 169 -14.90 -16.43 9.21
C TYR A 169 -14.28 -15.16 9.82
N MET A 170 -12.96 -14.96 9.67
CA MET A 170 -12.26 -13.79 10.17
C MET A 170 -12.80 -12.48 9.55
N ILE A 171 -13.10 -12.48 8.23
CA ILE A 171 -13.69 -11.33 7.55
C ILE A 171 -15.08 -11.00 8.12
N ASN A 172 -15.91 -12.00 8.41
CA ASN A 172 -17.22 -11.75 9.02
C ASN A 172 -17.07 -11.18 10.44
N VAL A 173 -16.12 -11.68 11.23
CA VAL A 173 -15.87 -11.18 12.58
C VAL A 173 -15.42 -9.72 12.53
N ILE A 174 -14.42 -9.38 11.70
CA ILE A 174 -13.96 -7.99 11.62
C ILE A 174 -15.07 -7.05 11.10
N THR A 175 -15.88 -7.50 10.13
CA THR A 175 -17.02 -6.71 9.63
C THR A 175 -18.01 -6.43 10.77
N LYS A 176 -18.38 -7.44 11.56
CA LYS A 176 -19.28 -7.30 12.71
C LYS A 176 -18.69 -6.32 13.74
N GLU A 177 -17.43 -6.53 14.12
CA GLU A 177 -16.77 -5.70 15.15
C GLU A 177 -16.63 -4.24 14.69
N CYS A 178 -16.27 -3.97 13.43
CA CYS A 178 -16.24 -2.61 12.88
C CYS A 178 -17.62 -1.93 12.97
N MET A 179 -18.71 -2.65 12.65
CA MET A 179 -20.07 -2.08 12.75
C MET A 179 -20.47 -1.75 14.20
N ILE A 180 -20.00 -2.53 15.15
CA ILE A 180 -20.27 -2.31 16.58
C ILE A 180 -19.40 -1.17 17.13
N GLN A 181 -18.08 -1.23 16.90
CA GLN A 181 -17.12 -0.31 17.52
C GLN A 181 -17.20 1.11 16.95
N TYR A 182 -17.58 1.25 15.67
CA TYR A 182 -17.73 2.55 15.02
C TYR A 182 -19.18 3.00 14.85
N ASP A 183 -20.09 2.49 15.69
CA ASP A 183 -21.53 2.87 15.73
C ASP A 183 -22.20 2.89 14.36
N LYS A 184 -21.84 1.93 13.47
CA LYS A 184 -22.35 1.83 12.10
C LYS A 184 -22.04 3.03 11.20
N ASN A 185 -21.20 3.96 11.64
CA ASN A 185 -20.77 5.09 10.79
C ASN A 185 -19.88 4.62 9.63
N VAL A 186 -19.19 3.50 9.83
CA VAL A 186 -18.35 2.88 8.81
C VAL A 186 -19.09 1.71 8.17
N ALA A 187 -19.49 1.87 6.92
CA ALA A 187 -20.25 0.85 6.22
C ALA A 187 -19.55 0.24 5.00
N CYS A 188 -18.27 0.54 4.82
CA CYS A 188 -17.51 0.08 3.65
C CYS A 188 -16.03 -0.18 3.99
N ALA A 189 -15.37 -0.92 3.12
CA ALA A 189 -13.95 -1.19 3.29
C ALA A 189 -13.20 -1.24 1.95
N VAL A 190 -11.90 -0.93 2.00
CA VAL A 190 -10.89 -1.19 0.97
C VAL A 190 -10.07 -2.41 1.42
N TYR A 191 -9.67 -3.23 0.47
CA TYR A 191 -8.70 -4.30 0.69
C TYR A 191 -7.98 -4.65 -0.60
N THR A 192 -6.82 -5.25 -0.49
CA THR A 192 -6.00 -5.65 -1.63
C THR A 192 -5.68 -7.13 -1.62
N ALA A 193 -5.34 -7.66 -2.78
CA ALA A 193 -4.81 -9.02 -2.92
C ALA A 193 -3.81 -9.10 -4.09
N ASN A 194 -2.75 -9.87 -3.90
CA ASN A 194 -1.76 -10.16 -4.95
C ASN A 194 -2.24 -11.19 -5.99
N LYS A 195 -3.38 -11.80 -5.75
CA LYS A 195 -4.05 -12.73 -6.69
C LYS A 195 -5.47 -12.25 -6.93
N ARG A 196 -5.94 -12.43 -8.17
CA ARG A 196 -7.31 -12.08 -8.51
C ARG A 196 -8.30 -12.95 -7.72
N LEU A 197 -9.15 -12.29 -6.95
CA LEU A 197 -10.24 -12.92 -6.22
C LEU A 197 -11.43 -13.19 -7.15
N LYS A 198 -12.44 -13.91 -6.65
CA LYS A 198 -13.70 -14.12 -7.39
C LYS A 198 -14.61 -12.89 -7.41
N SER A 199 -14.36 -11.91 -6.56
CA SER A 199 -14.97 -10.59 -6.61
C SER A 199 -14.29 -9.71 -7.68
N ASN A 200 -14.98 -8.68 -8.14
CA ASN A 200 -14.45 -7.76 -9.13
C ASN A 200 -13.57 -6.70 -8.47
N SER A 201 -12.34 -6.60 -8.92
CA SER A 201 -11.46 -5.50 -8.53
C SER A 201 -11.83 -4.22 -9.30
N PHE A 202 -11.78 -3.08 -8.63
CA PHE A 202 -12.01 -1.80 -9.30
C PHE A 202 -10.73 -1.23 -9.92
N CYS A 203 -9.56 -1.73 -9.51
CA CYS A 203 -8.27 -1.32 -10.03
C CYS A 203 -7.27 -2.48 -9.91
N LYS A 204 -6.31 -2.49 -10.82
CA LYS A 204 -5.15 -3.39 -10.80
C LYS A 204 -3.89 -2.55 -10.97
N LYS A 205 -2.96 -2.61 -10.04
CA LYS A 205 -1.63 -1.99 -10.15
C LYS A 205 -0.55 -3.06 -10.32
N SER A 206 0.46 -2.75 -11.11
CA SER A 206 1.68 -3.55 -11.22
C SER A 206 2.80 -2.89 -10.43
N TYR A 207 3.65 -3.70 -9.81
CA TYR A 207 4.87 -3.23 -9.19
C TYR A 207 5.99 -3.12 -10.20
N PHE A 208 6.81 -2.10 -10.03
CA PHE A 208 8.00 -1.86 -10.83
C PHE A 208 9.18 -1.55 -9.91
N HIS A 209 10.32 -2.13 -10.20
CA HIS A 209 11.55 -1.94 -9.46
C HIS A 209 12.53 -1.07 -10.24
N ARG A 210 13.06 -0.03 -9.59
CA ARG A 210 14.22 0.72 -10.03
C ARG A 210 15.45 0.21 -9.28
N PRO A 211 16.27 -0.66 -9.91
CA PRO A 211 17.47 -1.20 -9.28
C PRO A 211 18.48 -0.10 -8.93
N ILE A 212 19.11 -0.23 -7.77
CA ILE A 212 20.18 0.63 -7.26
C ILE A 212 21.42 -0.22 -7.00
N ASN A 213 21.34 -1.17 -6.07
CA ASN A 213 22.41 -2.13 -5.80
C ASN A 213 22.11 -3.45 -6.51
N VAL A 214 22.47 -3.50 -7.79
CA VAL A 214 22.22 -4.67 -8.66
C VAL A 214 22.84 -5.94 -8.08
N GLU A 215 24.02 -5.84 -7.46
CA GLU A 215 24.71 -7.01 -6.92
C GLU A 215 23.94 -7.61 -5.73
N ASN A 216 23.45 -6.78 -4.80
CA ASN A 216 22.67 -7.27 -3.68
C ASN A 216 21.30 -7.80 -4.13
N MET A 217 20.68 -7.19 -5.14
CA MET A 217 19.43 -7.69 -5.72
C MET A 217 19.59 -9.07 -6.38
N LEU A 218 20.72 -9.32 -7.03
CA LEU A 218 21.05 -10.65 -7.56
C LEU A 218 21.31 -11.65 -6.44
N ARG A 219 22.05 -11.27 -5.40
CA ARG A 219 22.33 -12.13 -4.23
C ARG A 219 21.07 -12.49 -3.44
N SER A 220 20.06 -11.63 -3.44
CA SER A 220 18.78 -11.87 -2.77
C SER A 220 17.71 -12.49 -3.69
N GLU A 221 18.04 -12.77 -4.96
CA GLU A 221 17.14 -13.27 -6.00
C GLU A 221 15.96 -12.34 -6.32
N MET A 222 16.02 -11.07 -5.93
CA MET A 222 15.06 -10.07 -6.39
C MET A 222 15.22 -9.71 -7.87
N LEU A 223 16.39 -9.96 -8.41
CA LEU A 223 16.73 -9.82 -9.82
C LEU A 223 17.36 -11.14 -10.29
N SER A 224 16.93 -11.64 -11.42
CA SER A 224 17.55 -12.81 -12.06
C SER A 224 18.22 -12.42 -13.38
N ILE A 225 19.35 -13.04 -13.64
CA ILE A 225 19.97 -13.03 -14.96
C ILE A 225 19.41 -14.22 -15.70
N THR A 226 18.81 -14.01 -16.87
CA THR A 226 18.48 -15.14 -17.75
C THR A 226 19.78 -15.81 -18.14
N ASN A 227 19.91 -17.09 -17.76
CA ASN A 227 21.06 -17.92 -18.14
C ASN A 227 21.04 -18.13 -19.66
N ASP A 228 21.62 -17.19 -20.38
CA ASP A 228 22.07 -17.45 -21.74
C ASP A 228 23.44 -18.10 -21.58
N GLU A 229 23.60 -19.34 -22.05
CA GLU A 229 24.85 -20.12 -21.98
C GLU A 229 26.07 -19.36 -22.54
N ASN A 230 25.82 -18.28 -23.30
CA ASN A 230 26.82 -17.44 -23.93
C ASN A 230 27.37 -16.32 -23.04
N TYR A 231 26.76 -16.00 -21.87
CA TYR A 231 27.19 -14.89 -21.02
C TYR A 231 27.67 -15.39 -19.65
N LYS A 232 28.91 -15.00 -19.29
CA LYS A 232 29.41 -15.19 -17.93
C LYS A 232 28.68 -14.27 -16.97
N TYR A 233 28.46 -14.75 -15.74
CA TYR A 233 27.80 -13.97 -14.67
C TYR A 233 28.40 -12.57 -14.49
N GLU A 234 29.74 -12.46 -14.52
CA GLU A 234 30.46 -11.19 -14.34
C GLU A 234 30.20 -10.19 -15.47
N ASP A 235 30.03 -10.66 -16.70
CA ASP A 235 29.73 -9.78 -17.85
C ASP A 235 28.28 -9.27 -17.76
N SER A 236 27.35 -10.13 -17.38
CA SER A 236 25.96 -9.75 -17.13
C SER A 236 25.87 -8.76 -15.98
N LEU A 237 26.57 -9.00 -14.88
CA LEU A 237 26.62 -8.07 -13.74
C LEU A 237 27.21 -6.71 -14.14
N ARG A 238 28.28 -6.71 -14.92
CA ARG A 238 28.92 -5.48 -15.43
C ARG A 238 27.93 -4.69 -16.32
N LEU A 239 27.23 -5.38 -17.21
CA LEU A 239 26.22 -4.76 -18.07
C LEU A 239 25.09 -4.15 -17.26
N LEU A 240 24.50 -4.90 -16.32
CA LEU A 240 23.43 -4.42 -15.46
C LEU A 240 23.86 -3.21 -14.62
N LYS A 241 25.07 -3.24 -14.02
CA LYS A 241 25.65 -2.10 -13.31
C LYS A 241 25.78 -0.88 -14.24
N ARG A 242 26.22 -1.08 -15.49
CA ARG A 242 26.34 0.01 -16.46
C ARG A 242 24.97 0.63 -16.80
N VAL A 243 23.93 -0.19 -16.92
CA VAL A 243 22.56 0.29 -17.22
C VAL A 243 21.95 1.02 -16.03
N TYR A 244 21.95 0.39 -14.85
CA TYR A 244 21.19 0.89 -13.71
C TYR A 244 21.93 1.94 -12.88
N ASN A 245 23.27 1.93 -12.85
CA ASN A 245 24.08 2.92 -12.13
C ASN A 245 24.54 4.08 -13.01
N SER A 246 24.01 4.19 -14.24
CA SER A 246 24.17 5.40 -15.06
C SER A 246 22.97 6.32 -14.80
N PHE A 247 23.20 7.45 -14.14
CA PHE A 247 22.14 8.43 -13.84
C PHE A 247 22.14 9.48 -14.94
N SER A 248 21.00 9.69 -15.58
CA SER A 248 20.86 10.61 -16.72
C SER A 248 19.59 11.45 -16.56
N TYR A 249 19.79 12.70 -16.18
CA TYR A 249 18.79 13.76 -16.25
C TYR A 249 19.47 15.05 -16.73
N PRO A 250 18.75 15.95 -17.42
CA PRO A 250 19.33 17.18 -17.91
C PRO A 250 19.92 18.00 -16.77
N LYS A 251 21.14 18.50 -16.96
CA LYS A 251 21.77 19.41 -15.97
C LYS A 251 20.89 20.62 -15.67
N ASP A 252 20.13 21.05 -16.68
CA ASP A 252 19.21 22.17 -16.57
C ASP A 252 17.96 21.89 -15.75
N PHE A 253 17.64 20.60 -15.50
CA PHE A 253 16.50 20.22 -14.64
C PHE A 253 16.67 20.76 -13.22
N PHE A 254 17.91 20.77 -12.72
CA PHE A 254 18.26 21.30 -11.40
C PHE A 254 19.00 22.64 -11.45
N CYS A 255 19.11 23.33 -12.61
CA CYS A 255 19.83 24.64 -12.69
C CYS A 255 19.22 25.68 -11.76
N ASN A 256 17.94 25.60 -11.49
CA ASN A 256 17.20 26.54 -10.64
C ASN A 256 16.51 25.86 -9.46
N THR A 257 16.82 24.59 -9.20
CA THR A 257 16.18 23.80 -8.15
C THR A 257 17.23 23.01 -7.38
N THR A 258 16.95 22.74 -6.12
CA THR A 258 17.80 21.91 -5.25
C THR A 258 16.99 20.73 -4.72
N LEU A 259 17.54 19.51 -4.86
CA LEU A 259 17.00 18.32 -4.21
C LEU A 259 17.49 18.28 -2.77
N LYS A 260 16.57 18.22 -1.82
CA LYS A 260 16.84 18.03 -0.40
C LYS A 260 16.22 16.71 0.06
N ALA A 261 16.93 15.96 0.90
CA ALA A 261 16.45 14.74 1.54
C ALA A 261 16.45 14.92 3.05
N PHE A 262 15.43 14.42 3.74
CA PHE A 262 15.34 14.46 5.20
C PHE A 262 14.54 13.27 5.75
N ASN A 263 14.87 12.85 6.97
CA ASN A 263 14.18 11.78 7.69
C ASN A 263 13.20 12.31 8.74
N VAL A 264 13.50 13.47 9.32
CA VAL A 264 12.71 14.12 10.38
C VAL A 264 12.69 15.63 10.20
N LEU A 265 11.62 16.29 10.60
CA LEU A 265 11.35 17.73 10.40
C LEU A 265 12.17 18.70 11.25
N ASN A 266 13.31 18.31 11.81
CA ASN A 266 14.03 19.08 12.84
C ASN A 266 14.39 20.53 12.47
N GLU A 267 14.24 20.94 11.21
CA GLU A 267 14.70 22.25 10.69
C GLU A 267 13.61 23.07 9.98
N TYR A 268 12.34 22.61 10.04
CA TYR A 268 11.26 23.26 9.27
C TYR A 268 10.21 23.85 10.20
N ASP A 269 9.73 25.03 9.84
CA ASP A 269 8.65 25.72 10.55
C ASP A 269 7.26 25.25 10.12
N ASP A 270 6.23 25.69 10.85
CA ASP A 270 4.84 25.32 10.57
C ASP A 270 4.38 25.76 9.18
N SER A 271 4.93 26.88 8.66
CA SER A 271 4.55 27.40 7.33
C SER A 271 5.02 26.49 6.20
N PHE A 272 6.19 25.87 6.36
CA PHE A 272 6.70 24.84 5.43
C PHE A 272 5.81 23.59 5.42
N VAL A 273 5.40 23.14 6.61
CA VAL A 273 4.50 21.98 6.74
C VAL A 273 3.16 22.27 6.09
N ASP A 274 2.62 23.47 6.30
CA ASP A 274 1.35 23.89 5.70
C ASP A 274 1.42 23.95 4.18
N GLU A 275 2.50 24.51 3.63
CA GLU A 275 2.69 24.55 2.18
C GLU A 275 2.76 23.11 1.61
N LEU A 276 3.56 22.24 2.23
CA LEU A 276 3.76 20.87 1.78
C LEU A 276 2.45 20.08 1.82
N TYR A 277 1.68 20.20 2.92
CA TYR A 277 0.40 19.54 3.10
C TYR A 277 -0.65 20.02 2.10
N ASN A 278 -0.79 21.33 1.93
CA ASN A 278 -1.77 21.91 1.01
C ASN A 278 -1.49 21.49 -0.44
N LYS A 279 -0.22 21.49 -0.86
CA LYS A 279 0.17 21.00 -2.19
C LYS A 279 -0.12 19.52 -2.38
N LEU A 280 0.09 18.69 -1.36
CA LEU A 280 -0.23 17.25 -1.42
C LEU A 280 -1.75 17.03 -1.56
N VAL A 281 -2.56 17.73 -0.79
CA VAL A 281 -4.04 17.66 -0.86
C VAL A 281 -4.55 18.13 -2.23
N GLU A 282 -4.03 19.25 -2.73
CA GLU A 282 -4.36 19.77 -4.06
C GLU A 282 -3.96 18.76 -5.16
N TYR A 283 -2.76 18.20 -5.08
CA TYR A 283 -2.31 17.20 -6.03
C TYR A 283 -3.20 15.96 -6.02
N ASN A 284 -3.52 15.41 -4.85
CA ASN A 284 -4.38 14.23 -4.73
C ASN A 284 -5.76 14.50 -5.33
N SER A 285 -6.37 15.64 -5.00
CA SER A 285 -7.70 16.03 -5.51
C SER A 285 -7.69 16.32 -7.02
N THR A 286 -6.57 16.71 -7.59
CA THR A 286 -6.45 16.99 -9.04
C THR A 286 -6.16 15.74 -9.85
N HIS A 287 -5.29 14.86 -9.35
CA HIS A 287 -4.72 13.76 -10.14
C HIS A 287 -5.41 12.43 -9.92
N TYR A 288 -5.96 12.16 -8.72
CA TYR A 288 -6.58 10.88 -8.41
C TYR A 288 -8.10 10.93 -8.50
N ASP A 289 -8.71 9.82 -8.83
CA ASP A 289 -10.16 9.62 -8.81
C ASP A 289 -10.62 8.92 -7.53
N ILE A 290 -9.70 8.22 -6.87
CA ILE A 290 -9.88 7.66 -5.53
C ILE A 290 -8.59 7.82 -4.74
N PHE A 291 -8.69 8.29 -3.50
CA PHE A 291 -7.55 8.42 -2.59
C PHE A 291 -7.99 8.44 -1.13
N GLU A 292 -7.08 8.08 -0.24
CA GLU A 292 -7.22 8.24 1.20
C GLU A 292 -6.91 9.69 1.58
N TYR A 293 -7.80 10.32 2.33
CA TYR A 293 -7.52 11.60 2.94
C TYR A 293 -6.76 11.40 4.24
N LYS A 294 -5.63 12.08 4.35
CA LYS A 294 -4.84 12.14 5.58
C LYS A 294 -5.05 13.52 6.22
N SER A 295 -5.29 13.53 7.52
CA SER A 295 -5.29 14.80 8.26
C SER A 295 -3.90 15.43 8.25
N LYS A 296 -3.82 16.72 8.58
CA LYS A 296 -2.53 17.39 8.75
C LYS A 296 -1.68 16.72 9.84
N ASP A 297 -2.32 16.29 10.93
CA ASP A 297 -1.63 15.60 12.03
C ASP A 297 -1.06 14.25 11.60
N ASP A 298 -1.81 13.44 10.85
CA ASP A 298 -1.31 12.20 10.24
C ASP A 298 -0.12 12.46 9.32
N PHE A 299 -0.17 13.54 8.56
CA PHE A 299 0.92 13.92 7.68
C PHE A 299 2.16 14.36 8.44
N ILE A 300 2.00 15.13 9.53
CA ILE A 300 3.09 15.50 10.44
C ILE A 300 3.73 14.26 11.07
N GLU A 301 2.95 13.27 11.48
CA GLU A 301 3.49 12.00 11.97
C GLU A 301 4.37 11.30 10.92
N ILE A 302 3.94 11.27 9.66
CA ILE A 302 4.74 10.72 8.55
C ILE A 302 6.03 11.52 8.36
N LEU A 303 5.95 12.85 8.41
CA LEU A 303 7.12 13.72 8.25
C LEU A 303 8.13 13.54 9.39
N ASN A 304 7.69 13.25 10.60
CA ASN A 304 8.53 13.02 11.77
C ASN A 304 9.00 11.58 11.97
N ASN A 305 8.42 10.62 11.24
CA ASN A 305 8.79 9.23 11.38
C ASN A 305 10.02 8.91 10.50
N PRO A 306 11.15 8.47 11.10
CA PRO A 306 12.40 8.21 10.37
C PRO A 306 12.35 7.02 9.40
N ILE A 307 11.34 6.15 9.49
CA ILE A 307 11.13 5.05 8.54
C ILE A 307 10.76 5.56 7.13
N PHE A 308 10.25 6.80 7.06
CA PHE A 308 9.94 7.48 5.83
C PHE A 308 11.07 8.41 5.44
N LEU A 309 11.68 8.19 4.28
CA LEU A 309 12.65 9.09 3.67
C LEU A 309 11.91 10.05 2.73
N LYS A 310 12.05 11.33 2.97
CA LYS A 310 11.35 12.39 2.24
C LYS A 310 12.32 13.13 1.35
N PHE A 311 11.88 13.44 0.15
CA PHE A 311 12.59 14.22 -0.84
C PHE A 311 11.72 15.41 -1.27
N ILE A 312 12.33 16.58 -1.32
CA ILE A 312 11.71 17.78 -1.89
C ILE A 312 12.65 18.39 -2.92
N THR A 313 12.06 19.01 -3.95
CA THR A 313 12.78 19.97 -4.78
C THR A 313 12.30 21.37 -4.45
N VAL A 314 13.22 22.29 -4.31
CA VAL A 314 12.93 23.70 -4.05
C VAL A 314 13.59 24.59 -5.12
N ASP A 315 12.94 25.70 -5.46
CA ASP A 315 13.51 26.70 -6.36
C ASP A 315 14.53 27.61 -5.64
N LYS A 316 15.06 28.63 -6.34
CA LYS A 316 16.01 29.61 -5.79
C LYS A 316 15.42 30.47 -4.66
N ASN A 317 14.09 30.57 -4.58
CA ASN A 317 13.37 31.31 -3.56
C ASN A 317 12.93 30.41 -2.39
N ASN A 318 13.36 29.14 -2.37
CA ASN A 318 12.94 28.08 -1.46
C ASN A 318 11.45 27.66 -1.58
N ASN A 319 10.75 28.00 -2.66
CA ASN A 319 9.40 27.46 -2.91
C ASN A 319 9.49 25.96 -3.19
N ILE A 320 8.62 25.18 -2.58
CA ILE A 320 8.54 23.73 -2.78
C ILE A 320 7.91 23.44 -4.15
N LEU A 321 8.60 22.69 -4.99
CA LEU A 321 8.14 22.32 -6.33
C LEU A 321 7.63 20.89 -6.39
N ASP A 322 8.39 19.95 -5.84
CA ASP A 322 8.05 18.53 -5.85
C ASP A 322 8.28 17.92 -4.47
N PHE A 323 7.56 16.86 -4.21
CA PHE A 323 7.71 16.03 -3.01
C PHE A 323 7.56 14.56 -3.38
N LEU A 324 8.41 13.72 -2.80
CA LEU A 324 8.27 12.27 -2.88
C LEU A 324 8.71 11.65 -1.56
N CYS A 325 7.85 10.83 -1.00
CA CYS A 325 8.09 10.11 0.24
C CYS A 325 8.23 8.61 -0.04
N LEU A 326 9.29 8.02 0.49
CA LEU A 326 9.55 6.58 0.45
C LEU A 326 9.44 5.99 1.86
N PHE A 327 8.77 4.85 2.01
CA PHE A 327 8.85 4.05 3.23
C PHE A 327 9.74 2.82 3.02
N LYS A 328 10.41 2.42 4.09
CA LYS A 328 11.29 1.26 4.07
C LYS A 328 10.49 -0.01 4.36
N LEU A 329 10.47 -0.96 3.41
CA LEU A 329 9.92 -2.30 3.60
C LEU A 329 10.84 -3.32 2.92
N ASP A 330 11.68 -3.97 3.71
CA ASP A 330 12.71 -4.86 3.20
C ASP A 330 12.11 -6.18 2.70
N THR A 331 12.77 -6.78 1.72
CA THR A 331 12.49 -8.15 1.27
C THR A 331 13.59 -9.08 1.78
N TYR A 332 13.19 -10.19 2.38
CA TYR A 332 14.09 -11.21 2.90
C TYR A 332 13.95 -12.52 2.12
N ASN A 333 15.07 -13.05 1.65
CA ASN A 333 15.12 -14.39 1.06
C ASN A 333 15.39 -15.42 2.18
N THR A 334 14.42 -16.28 2.44
CA THR A 334 14.46 -17.25 3.55
C THR A 334 15.43 -18.39 3.29
N GLU A 335 15.72 -18.73 2.04
CA GLU A 335 16.66 -19.80 1.65
C GLU A 335 18.10 -19.29 1.66
N LEU A 336 18.35 -18.14 1.05
CA LEU A 336 19.68 -17.53 0.96
C LEU A 336 20.09 -16.75 2.22
N LYS A 337 19.15 -16.51 3.15
CA LYS A 337 19.33 -15.71 4.37
C LYS A 337 19.89 -14.32 4.09
N ASN A 338 19.45 -13.71 3.00
CA ASN A 338 19.86 -12.38 2.57
C ASN A 338 18.68 -11.45 2.42
N SER A 339 18.88 -10.16 2.65
CA SER A 339 17.84 -9.14 2.53
C SER A 339 18.20 -8.10 1.48
N SER A 340 17.17 -7.53 0.87
CA SER A 340 17.25 -6.33 0.03
C SER A 340 16.50 -5.19 0.70
N ARG A 341 17.15 -4.02 0.76
CA ARG A 341 16.59 -2.79 1.34
C ARG A 341 15.72 -2.11 0.30
N ASN A 342 14.42 -2.06 0.53
CA ASN A 342 13.48 -1.51 -0.44
C ASN A 342 12.89 -0.20 0.04
N GLY A 343 13.00 0.85 -0.78
CA GLY A 343 12.26 2.10 -0.64
C GLY A 343 11.00 2.05 -1.50
N ASN A 344 9.83 2.07 -0.89
CA ASN A 344 8.55 2.03 -1.59
C ASN A 344 7.94 3.43 -1.63
N VAL A 345 7.46 3.86 -2.80
CA VAL A 345 6.79 5.16 -2.92
C VAL A 345 5.50 5.15 -2.11
N TYR A 346 5.40 6.10 -1.16
CA TYR A 346 4.26 6.26 -0.27
C TYR A 346 3.31 7.36 -0.73
N CYS A 347 3.81 8.58 -0.88
CA CYS A 347 3.05 9.70 -1.40
C CYS A 347 3.96 10.65 -2.17
N MET A 348 3.38 11.44 -3.05
CA MET A 348 4.12 12.43 -3.84
C MET A 348 3.20 13.54 -4.33
N PHE A 349 3.80 14.66 -4.68
CA PHE A 349 3.23 15.63 -5.61
C PHE A 349 4.31 16.20 -6.54
N LEU A 350 3.89 16.70 -7.67
CA LEU A 350 4.73 17.42 -8.64
C LEU A 350 4.05 18.76 -8.96
N GLU A 351 4.81 19.83 -8.97
CA GLU A 351 4.30 21.16 -9.36
C GLU A 351 3.59 21.14 -10.72
N LYS A 352 4.21 20.44 -11.68
CA LYS A 352 3.62 20.18 -13.00
C LYS A 352 3.79 18.70 -13.32
N TYR A 353 2.68 17.96 -13.24
CA TYR A 353 2.73 16.55 -13.56
C TYR A 353 3.11 16.32 -15.01
N SER A 354 4.22 15.61 -15.21
CA SER A 354 4.60 14.99 -16.47
C SER A 354 5.42 13.73 -16.20
N ASN A 355 5.32 12.75 -17.09
CA ASN A 355 6.12 11.53 -16.99
C ASN A 355 7.63 11.85 -17.00
N THR A 356 8.03 12.83 -17.79
CA THR A 356 9.44 13.28 -17.90
C THR A 356 9.93 13.87 -16.58
N ARG A 357 9.15 14.77 -15.96
CA ARG A 357 9.53 15.38 -14.67
C ARG A 357 9.64 14.32 -13.58
N LEU A 358 8.66 13.42 -13.49
CA LEU A 358 8.67 12.31 -12.53
C LEU A 358 9.87 11.38 -12.76
N SER A 359 10.20 11.07 -14.02
CA SER A 359 11.36 10.25 -14.35
C SER A 359 12.68 10.90 -13.88
N TYR A 360 12.86 12.20 -14.11
CA TYR A 360 14.06 12.91 -13.67
C TYR A 360 14.15 12.99 -12.15
N LEU A 361 13.03 13.22 -11.46
CA LEU A 361 12.98 13.21 -10.00
C LEU A 361 13.38 11.83 -9.46
N LEU A 362 12.82 10.75 -10.02
CA LEU A 362 13.18 9.38 -9.62
C LEU A 362 14.64 9.06 -9.89
N GLU A 363 15.21 9.47 -11.01
CA GLU A 363 16.65 9.28 -11.31
C GLU A 363 17.53 10.02 -10.30
N ALA A 364 17.19 11.26 -9.95
CA ALA A 364 17.93 12.03 -8.96
C ALA A 364 17.85 11.43 -7.55
N ILE A 365 16.65 10.98 -7.14
CA ILE A 365 16.45 10.27 -5.88
C ILE A 365 17.24 8.96 -5.88
N THR A 366 17.20 8.22 -6.99
CA THR A 366 17.95 6.96 -7.15
C THR A 366 19.47 7.20 -7.02
N GLU A 367 19.98 8.25 -7.64
CA GLU A 367 21.39 8.64 -7.52
C GLU A 367 21.76 9.01 -6.08
N HIS A 368 20.89 9.75 -5.39
CA HIS A 368 21.08 10.09 -3.98
C HIS A 368 21.14 8.82 -3.12
N CYS A 369 20.18 7.90 -3.30
CA CYS A 369 20.16 6.63 -2.57
C CYS A 369 21.39 5.75 -2.86
N TYR A 370 21.86 5.75 -4.12
CA TYR A 370 23.07 5.03 -4.51
C TYR A 370 24.31 5.58 -3.84
N LYS A 371 24.51 6.91 -3.89
CA LYS A 371 25.69 7.59 -3.31
C LYS A 371 25.79 7.44 -1.80
N ASN A 372 24.65 7.34 -1.13
CA ASN A 372 24.57 7.26 0.34
C ASN A 372 24.28 5.83 0.85
N ASP A 373 24.28 4.83 -0.02
CA ASP A 373 24.01 3.41 0.29
C ASP A 373 22.73 3.20 1.12
N ILE A 374 21.60 3.85 0.73
CA ILE A 374 20.36 3.85 1.50
C ILE A 374 19.51 2.64 1.16
N TYR A 375 19.18 2.45 -0.13
CA TYR A 375 18.34 1.37 -0.64
C TYR A 375 19.06 0.56 -1.72
N ASP A 376 18.65 -0.70 -1.88
CA ASP A 376 19.08 -1.55 -2.99
C ASP A 376 18.14 -1.44 -4.19
N VAL A 377 16.87 -1.03 -3.94
CA VAL A 377 15.85 -0.86 -4.96
C VAL A 377 14.82 0.19 -4.53
N ILE A 378 14.28 0.95 -5.48
CA ILE A 378 13.06 1.75 -5.29
C ILE A 378 11.91 1.04 -5.99
N THR A 379 10.83 0.81 -5.27
CA THR A 379 9.60 0.18 -5.76
C THR A 379 8.51 1.23 -5.97
N VAL A 380 7.91 1.20 -7.15
CA VAL A 380 6.80 2.08 -7.53
C VAL A 380 5.61 1.27 -8.07
N MET A 381 4.40 1.78 -7.93
CA MET A 381 3.18 1.14 -8.43
C MET A 381 2.43 2.03 -9.42
N ASN A 382 2.57 1.79 -10.73
CA ASN A 382 1.82 2.50 -11.80
C ASN A 382 1.62 4.02 -11.57
N ILE A 383 2.68 4.72 -11.16
CA ILE A 383 2.64 6.16 -10.91
C ILE A 383 2.71 6.99 -12.19
N PHE A 384 3.17 6.40 -13.29
CA PHE A 384 3.24 7.07 -14.60
C PHE A 384 1.93 6.92 -15.36
N ASN A 385 1.48 7.99 -15.99
CA ASN A 385 0.41 7.95 -16.99
C ASN A 385 0.96 7.48 -18.35
N ALA A 386 1.41 6.23 -18.41
CA ALA A 386 2.05 5.64 -19.57
C ALA A 386 1.66 4.16 -19.70
N ASN A 387 1.82 3.61 -20.89
CA ASN A 387 1.71 2.17 -21.08
C ASN A 387 2.78 1.47 -20.21
N PRO A 388 2.45 0.40 -19.48
CA PRO A 388 3.41 -0.39 -18.72
C PRO A 388 4.69 -0.77 -19.47
N ASP A 389 4.61 -1.03 -20.76
CA ASP A 389 5.76 -1.35 -21.60
C ASP A 389 6.74 -0.18 -21.76
N SER A 390 6.27 1.05 -21.56
CA SER A 390 7.11 2.26 -21.60
C SER A 390 7.97 2.46 -20.34
N TYR A 391 7.69 1.74 -19.26
CA TYR A 391 8.41 1.87 -18.00
C TYR A 391 9.90 1.48 -18.11
N ASN A 392 10.25 0.63 -19.09
CA ASN A 392 11.64 0.28 -19.37
C ASN A 392 12.48 1.50 -19.75
N ALA A 393 11.89 2.50 -20.43
CA ALA A 393 12.57 3.76 -20.75
C ALA A 393 12.97 4.57 -19.50
N PHE A 394 12.27 4.32 -18.38
CA PHE A 394 12.56 4.90 -17.05
C PHE A 394 13.42 3.97 -16.18
N LYS A 395 14.03 2.92 -16.78
CA LYS A 395 14.81 1.88 -16.09
C LYS A 395 14.03 1.17 -14.98
N LEU A 396 12.74 1.03 -15.15
CA LEU A 396 11.83 0.37 -14.22
C LEU A 396 11.54 -1.04 -14.73
N LEU A 397 11.86 -2.04 -13.92
CA LEU A 397 11.60 -3.45 -14.20
C LEU A 397 10.23 -3.84 -13.64
N LYS A 398 9.34 -4.30 -14.52
CA LYS A 398 8.05 -4.84 -14.08
C LYS A 398 8.28 -6.15 -13.33
N THR A 399 7.64 -6.27 -12.16
CA THR A 399 7.65 -7.54 -11.42
C THR A 399 6.59 -8.51 -11.96
N SER A 400 6.66 -9.77 -11.53
CA SER A 400 5.65 -10.78 -11.85
C SER A 400 4.36 -10.63 -11.01
N THR A 401 4.34 -9.74 -10.01
CA THR A 401 3.24 -9.58 -9.08
C THR A 401 2.43 -8.35 -9.43
N ASP A 402 1.12 -8.52 -9.50
CA ASP A 402 0.14 -7.43 -9.58
C ASP A 402 -0.61 -7.33 -8.25
N LEU A 403 -1.09 -6.13 -7.93
CA LEU A 403 -1.95 -5.87 -6.77
C LEU A 403 -3.34 -5.48 -7.26
N TYR A 404 -4.34 -6.23 -6.84
CA TYR A 404 -5.74 -5.98 -7.13
C TYR A 404 -6.39 -5.26 -5.96
N TYR A 405 -7.08 -4.16 -6.26
CA TYR A 405 -7.80 -3.33 -5.30
C TYR A 405 -9.29 -3.62 -5.35
N TYR A 406 -9.88 -3.84 -4.20
CA TYR A 406 -11.27 -4.19 -4.03
C TYR A 406 -11.96 -3.21 -3.08
N LEU A 407 -13.24 -2.99 -3.33
CA LEU A 407 -14.13 -2.30 -2.41
C LEU A 407 -15.17 -3.29 -1.89
N TYR A 408 -15.42 -3.21 -0.61
CA TYR A 408 -16.49 -3.93 0.07
C TYR A 408 -17.62 -2.96 0.39
N ASN A 409 -18.82 -3.29 0.00
CA ASN A 409 -20.03 -2.49 0.17
C ASN A 409 -20.05 -1.12 -0.52
N ILE A 410 -19.15 -0.85 -1.46
CA ILE A 410 -19.25 0.30 -2.38
C ILE A 410 -19.22 -0.22 -3.81
N GLU A 411 -20.15 0.28 -4.63
CA GLU A 411 -20.13 0.12 -6.07
C GLU A 411 -19.50 1.34 -6.72
N ILE A 412 -18.47 1.14 -7.54
CA ILE A 412 -17.87 2.20 -8.37
C ILE A 412 -17.55 1.67 -9.76
N THR A 413 -17.38 2.57 -10.71
CA THR A 413 -16.80 2.22 -12.01
C THR A 413 -15.30 1.94 -11.86
N PRO A 414 -14.76 0.89 -12.51
CA PRO A 414 -13.33 0.61 -12.49
C PRO A 414 -12.49 1.80 -12.97
N ILE A 415 -11.32 2.00 -12.36
CA ILE A 415 -10.46 3.14 -12.62
C ILE A 415 -9.08 2.73 -13.18
N SER A 416 -8.44 3.67 -13.88
CA SER A 416 -7.07 3.49 -14.35
C SER A 416 -6.08 3.44 -13.19
N PRO A 417 -5.02 2.61 -13.27
CA PRO A 417 -4.05 2.44 -12.19
C PRO A 417 -3.42 3.75 -11.68
N HIS A 418 -3.06 4.67 -12.59
CA HIS A 418 -2.46 5.97 -12.24
C HIS A 418 -3.47 6.96 -11.64
N LYS A 419 -4.77 6.67 -11.70
CA LYS A 419 -5.86 7.45 -11.06
C LYS A 419 -6.24 6.93 -9.68
N ASN A 420 -5.65 5.84 -9.25
CA ASN A 420 -5.80 5.30 -7.92
C ASN A 420 -4.66 5.81 -7.02
N GLY A 421 -4.97 6.71 -6.10
CA GLY A 421 -4.03 7.25 -5.11
C GLY A 421 -3.91 6.42 -3.83
N LEU A 422 -4.62 5.29 -3.73
CA LEU A 422 -4.52 4.41 -2.58
C LEU A 422 -3.17 3.69 -2.57
N ILE A 423 -2.55 3.67 -1.41
CA ILE A 423 -1.33 2.93 -1.13
C ILE A 423 -1.64 2.04 0.07
N THR A 424 -1.66 0.76 -0.19
CA THR A 424 -1.76 -0.28 0.85
C THR A 424 -0.36 -0.84 1.11
N ILE A 425 -0.08 -1.16 2.34
CA ILE A 425 1.25 -1.55 2.80
C ILE A 425 1.28 -3.03 3.20
#